data_c6ddf5e8fbf3fa0477440c9cf2a203c4
#
_entry.id   c6ddf5e8fbf3fa0477440c9cf2a203c4
#
_cell.length_a   1.000
_cell.length_b   1.000
_cell.length_c   1.000
_cell.angle_alpha   90.00
_cell.angle_beta   90.00
_cell.angle_gamma   90.00
#
_symmetry.space_group_name_H-M   'P 1'
#
loop_
_entity.id
_entity.type
_entity.pdbx_description
1 polymer ?
#
loop_
_entity_poly.entity_id
_entity_poly.type
_entity_poly.pdbx_seq_one_letter_code
_entity_poly.pdbx_strand_id
1 'polypeptide(L)'
;FQDLGVNTLWISPIQKQPDSSWVEWVPPNRTFSGYHGYWPIEPRKIDPRFGKSEEFNSIVKSAHQTETKVILDFVSNHVHQDHPYLRDHKNWFGTVNLPDGRLNIRQWDGDTRLTTWFDEFIPSFDFPSAPVAINQVVEDAMWWMGEYDLDGFRQDAVKHVPHSFWKSLTRSAKIRFPEKNIYQIGETFGSDELIGSYVNPAELDAQFNFSIYFNSRGVFSSDQSKFYDLGNVIAENRSTFGPIHLMDNITRSHDKLRFSGHADGQIELSDCILARWYF
;
A
#
# COMPACT_ATOMS: atom_id res chain seq x y z
N PHE A 1 -14.94 14.12 11.24
CA PHE A 1 -13.62 13.52 11.47
C PHE A 1 -12.83 14.27 12.55
N GLN A 2 -12.87 15.62 12.57
CA GLN A 2 -12.18 16.44 13.59
C GLN A 2 -12.56 16.05 15.02
N ASP A 3 -13.86 15.87 15.30
CA ASP A 3 -14.36 15.48 16.63
C ASP A 3 -13.82 14.10 17.09
N LEU A 4 -13.30 13.30 16.17
CA LEU A 4 -12.66 12.01 16.43
C LEU A 4 -11.13 12.11 16.54
N GLY A 5 -10.55 13.30 16.40
CA GLY A 5 -9.10 13.53 16.41
C GLY A 5 -8.39 13.03 15.15
N VAL A 6 -9.12 12.77 14.05
CA VAL A 6 -8.53 12.35 12.77
C VAL A 6 -7.89 13.56 12.09
N ASN A 7 -6.60 13.46 11.79
CA ASN A 7 -5.83 14.49 11.11
C ASN A 7 -5.40 14.13 9.69
N THR A 8 -5.61 12.88 9.26
CA THR A 8 -5.24 12.42 7.93
C THR A 8 -6.29 11.43 7.41
N LEU A 9 -6.69 11.59 6.16
CA LEU A 9 -7.55 10.67 5.43
C LEU A 9 -6.69 9.87 4.45
N TRP A 10 -6.71 8.56 4.56
CA TRP A 10 -6.21 7.64 3.56
C TRP A 10 -7.37 7.22 2.65
N ILE A 11 -7.27 7.57 1.38
CA ILE A 11 -8.25 7.25 0.35
C ILE A 11 -7.76 6.01 -0.42
N SER A 12 -8.59 4.96 -0.49
CA SER A 12 -8.33 3.78 -1.32
C SER A 12 -8.09 4.16 -2.78
N PRO A 13 -7.46 3.27 -3.61
CA PRO A 13 -7.18 3.63 -5.00
C PRO A 13 -8.45 3.99 -5.76
N ILE A 14 -8.44 5.14 -6.44
CA ILE A 14 -9.59 5.67 -7.19
C ILE A 14 -9.38 5.66 -8.70
N GLN A 15 -8.26 5.12 -9.18
CA GLN A 15 -7.98 5.00 -10.61
C GLN A 15 -9.04 4.13 -11.30
N LYS A 16 -9.27 4.38 -12.59
CA LYS A 16 -10.21 3.60 -13.42
C LYS A 16 -9.85 2.12 -13.38
N GLN A 17 -10.85 1.30 -13.06
CA GLN A 17 -10.79 -0.15 -12.94
C GLN A 17 -11.53 -0.80 -14.13
N PRO A 18 -11.25 -2.09 -14.44
CA PRO A 18 -12.03 -2.82 -15.44
C PRO A 18 -13.51 -2.90 -15.05
N ASP A 19 -14.37 -2.90 -16.05
CA ASP A 19 -15.82 -3.04 -15.83
C ASP A 19 -16.24 -4.52 -15.72
N SER A 20 -15.36 -5.44 -16.12
CA SER A 20 -15.54 -6.90 -16.06
C SER A 20 -15.06 -7.50 -14.75
N SER A 21 -15.55 -8.70 -14.46
CA SER A 21 -15.05 -9.54 -13.37
C SER A 21 -14.05 -10.57 -13.91
N TRP A 22 -13.09 -10.94 -13.06
CA TRP A 22 -11.99 -11.84 -13.40
C TRP A 22 -11.89 -12.97 -12.39
N VAL A 23 -11.45 -14.15 -12.87
CA VAL A 23 -11.28 -15.34 -12.05
C VAL A 23 -9.85 -15.36 -11.52
N GLU A 24 -9.68 -15.44 -10.20
CA GLU A 24 -8.34 -15.58 -9.61
C GLU A 24 -7.67 -16.90 -10.00
N TRP A 25 -6.36 -16.86 -10.20
CA TRP A 25 -5.56 -18.02 -10.54
C TRP A 25 -5.51 -19.08 -9.42
N VAL A 26 -5.61 -18.65 -8.15
CA VAL A 26 -5.52 -19.56 -6.99
C VAL A 26 -6.86 -20.22 -6.70
N PRO A 27 -6.90 -21.56 -6.48
CA PRO A 27 -8.10 -22.22 -5.99
C PRO A 27 -8.62 -21.58 -4.69
N PRO A 28 -9.94 -21.44 -4.55
CA PRO A 28 -11.02 -22.04 -5.35
C PRO A 28 -11.41 -21.27 -6.63
N ASN A 29 -10.54 -20.43 -7.19
CA ASN A 29 -10.78 -19.70 -8.43
C ASN A 29 -12.01 -18.78 -8.33
N ARG A 30 -12.03 -17.92 -7.32
CA ARG A 30 -13.14 -16.99 -7.08
C ARG A 30 -13.17 -15.91 -8.15
N THR A 31 -14.38 -15.42 -8.43
CA THR A 31 -14.57 -14.32 -9.36
C THR A 31 -14.65 -12.99 -8.62
N PHE A 32 -13.81 -12.03 -8.98
CA PHE A 32 -13.79 -10.69 -8.43
C PHE A 32 -13.96 -9.64 -9.53
N SER A 33 -14.50 -8.48 -9.16
CA SER A 33 -14.44 -7.25 -9.96
C SER A 33 -13.39 -6.31 -9.37
N GLY A 34 -13.00 -5.28 -10.12
CA GLY A 34 -12.04 -4.27 -9.65
C GLY A 34 -12.60 -3.27 -8.63
N TYR A 35 -13.65 -3.64 -7.86
CA TYR A 35 -14.31 -2.76 -6.89
C TYR A 35 -13.37 -2.19 -5.82
N HIS A 36 -12.30 -2.92 -5.53
CA HIS A 36 -11.31 -2.58 -4.50
C HIS A 36 -10.29 -1.51 -4.94
N GLY A 37 -10.19 -1.22 -6.25
CA GLY A 37 -9.31 -0.18 -6.77
C GLY A 37 -7.89 -0.61 -7.17
N TYR A 38 -7.48 -1.86 -6.90
CA TYR A 38 -6.10 -2.32 -7.12
C TYR A 38 -5.82 -2.92 -8.51
N TRP A 39 -6.72 -2.75 -9.48
CA TRP A 39 -6.53 -3.19 -10.87
C TRP A 39 -6.59 -2.02 -11.86
N PRO A 40 -5.69 -1.02 -11.76
CA PRO A 40 -5.77 0.17 -12.60
C PRO A 40 -5.65 -0.18 -14.09
N ILE A 41 -6.55 0.40 -14.90
CA ILE A 41 -6.54 0.32 -16.37
C ILE A 41 -6.22 1.66 -17.03
N GLU A 42 -6.15 2.74 -16.26
CA GLU A 42 -5.81 4.07 -16.74
C GLU A 42 -4.92 4.77 -15.69
N PRO A 43 -3.77 5.34 -16.10
CA PRO A 43 -2.80 5.86 -15.13
C PRO A 43 -3.25 7.14 -14.41
N ARG A 44 -4.07 7.99 -15.08
CA ARG A 44 -4.40 9.36 -14.62
C ARG A 44 -5.89 9.66 -14.72
N LYS A 45 -6.75 8.68 -14.45
CA LYS A 45 -8.18 8.85 -14.58
C LYS A 45 -8.91 8.27 -13.38
N ILE A 46 -9.81 9.05 -12.81
CA ILE A 46 -10.69 8.57 -11.74
C ILE A 46 -11.73 7.59 -12.34
N ASP A 47 -12.01 6.52 -11.61
CA ASP A 47 -13.11 5.62 -11.96
C ASP A 47 -14.45 6.35 -11.77
N PRO A 48 -15.30 6.42 -12.78
CA PRO A 48 -16.57 7.14 -12.68
C PRO A 48 -17.53 6.57 -11.63
N ARG A 49 -17.28 5.35 -11.14
CA ARG A 49 -18.05 4.76 -10.03
C ARG A 49 -17.73 5.43 -8.68
N PHE A 50 -16.57 6.06 -8.54
CA PHE A 50 -16.17 6.81 -7.35
C PHE A 50 -16.52 8.31 -7.46
N GLY A 51 -16.86 8.79 -8.64
CA GLY A 51 -17.20 10.18 -8.88
C GLY A 51 -16.35 10.85 -9.95
N LYS A 52 -16.37 12.18 -9.96
CA LYS A 52 -15.65 13.02 -10.92
C LYS A 52 -14.45 13.69 -10.29
N SER A 53 -13.54 14.18 -11.14
CA SER A 53 -12.34 14.92 -10.74
C SER A 53 -12.68 16.14 -9.86
N GLU A 54 -13.72 16.88 -10.21
CA GLU A 54 -14.16 18.07 -9.46
C GLU A 54 -14.67 17.72 -8.06
N GLU A 55 -15.32 16.56 -7.92
CA GLU A 55 -15.82 16.07 -6.63
C GLU A 55 -14.67 15.65 -5.73
N PHE A 56 -13.66 14.94 -6.26
CA PHE A 56 -12.47 14.58 -5.50
C PHE A 56 -11.66 15.81 -5.07
N ASN A 57 -11.49 16.79 -5.98
CA ASN A 57 -10.88 18.08 -5.63
C ASN A 57 -11.65 18.80 -4.50
N SER A 58 -12.97 18.72 -4.50
CA SER A 58 -13.79 19.31 -3.44
C SER A 58 -13.60 18.62 -2.11
N ILE A 59 -13.44 17.29 -2.09
CA ILE A 59 -13.14 16.52 -0.88
C ILE A 59 -11.79 16.94 -0.30
N VAL A 60 -10.73 16.99 -1.12
CA VAL A 60 -9.38 17.38 -0.67
C VAL A 60 -9.39 18.81 -0.12
N LYS A 61 -10.00 19.76 -0.85
CA LYS A 61 -10.12 21.15 -0.37
C LYS A 61 -10.88 21.27 0.95
N SER A 62 -11.97 20.50 1.11
CA SER A 62 -12.74 20.49 2.35
C SER A 62 -11.95 19.90 3.53
N ALA A 63 -11.16 18.86 3.28
CA ALA A 63 -10.26 18.29 4.26
C ALA A 63 -9.21 19.34 4.71
N HIS A 64 -8.56 20.02 3.76
CA HIS A 64 -7.57 21.05 4.05
C HIS A 64 -8.13 22.25 4.83
N GLN A 65 -9.40 22.64 4.57
CA GLN A 65 -10.07 23.68 5.37
C GLN A 65 -10.19 23.33 6.85
N THR A 66 -10.11 22.05 7.17
CA THR A 66 -10.17 21.54 8.54
C THR A 66 -8.82 21.01 9.02
N GLU A 67 -7.72 21.42 8.39
CA GLU A 67 -6.35 20.99 8.69
C GLU A 67 -6.14 19.45 8.59
N THR A 68 -7.06 18.75 7.91
CA THR A 68 -6.98 17.32 7.69
C THR A 68 -6.20 17.04 6.40
N LYS A 69 -5.16 16.22 6.49
CA LYS A 69 -4.34 15.78 5.37
C LYS A 69 -5.03 14.73 4.53
N VAL A 70 -4.68 14.62 3.25
CA VAL A 70 -5.21 13.59 2.35
C VAL A 70 -4.07 12.86 1.66
N ILE A 71 -3.97 11.57 1.90
CA ILE A 71 -3.06 10.67 1.18
C ILE A 71 -3.86 9.70 0.31
N LEU A 72 -3.35 9.43 -0.88
CA LEU A 72 -3.97 8.51 -1.83
C LEU A 72 -3.22 7.18 -1.83
N ASP A 73 -3.97 6.08 -1.85
CA ASP A 73 -3.39 4.76 -2.10
C ASP A 73 -2.91 4.67 -3.56
N PHE A 74 -1.63 4.38 -3.75
CA PHE A 74 -1.00 4.35 -5.06
C PHE A 74 -0.44 2.97 -5.39
N VAL A 75 -0.96 2.39 -6.48
CA VAL A 75 -0.55 1.07 -6.98
C VAL A 75 0.58 1.26 -7.97
N SER A 76 1.83 1.07 -7.52
CA SER A 76 3.03 1.26 -8.35
C SER A 76 3.60 -0.05 -8.91
N ASN A 77 3.30 -1.20 -8.29
CA ASN A 77 3.90 -2.47 -8.65
C ASN A 77 3.34 -3.09 -9.93
N HIS A 78 2.05 -2.95 -10.18
CA HIS A 78 1.34 -3.69 -11.22
C HIS A 78 0.21 -2.87 -11.84
N VAL A 79 -0.32 -3.39 -12.93
CA VAL A 79 -1.51 -2.86 -13.60
C VAL A 79 -2.42 -4.03 -13.99
N HIS A 80 -3.64 -3.73 -14.44
CA HIS A 80 -4.47 -4.72 -15.10
C HIS A 80 -4.00 -4.96 -16.55
N GLN A 81 -4.26 -6.14 -17.11
CA GLN A 81 -3.87 -6.49 -18.48
C GLN A 81 -4.43 -5.55 -19.57
N ASP A 82 -5.52 -4.84 -19.30
CA ASP A 82 -6.12 -3.88 -20.24
C ASP A 82 -5.47 -2.49 -20.16
N HIS A 83 -4.44 -2.31 -19.32
CA HIS A 83 -3.73 -1.05 -19.18
C HIS A 83 -2.93 -0.71 -20.46
N PRO A 84 -2.94 0.56 -20.93
CA PRO A 84 -2.20 0.94 -22.14
C PRO A 84 -0.70 0.64 -22.07
N TYR A 85 -0.08 0.71 -20.89
CA TYR A 85 1.35 0.42 -20.76
C TYR A 85 1.68 -1.04 -21.13
N LEU A 86 0.84 -2.02 -20.80
CA LEU A 86 1.09 -3.39 -21.22
C LEU A 86 0.97 -3.54 -22.74
N ARG A 87 0.01 -2.87 -23.36
CA ARG A 87 -0.16 -2.90 -24.81
C ARG A 87 1.01 -2.25 -25.55
N ASP A 88 1.44 -1.07 -25.06
CA ASP A 88 2.38 -0.22 -25.77
C ASP A 88 3.84 -0.49 -25.39
N HIS A 89 4.08 -1.08 -24.21
CA HIS A 89 5.41 -1.27 -23.61
C HIS A 89 5.53 -2.63 -22.92
N LYS A 90 5.29 -3.74 -23.64
CA LYS A 90 5.37 -5.11 -23.09
C LYS A 90 6.69 -5.43 -22.38
N ASN A 91 7.77 -4.81 -22.83
CA ASN A 91 9.12 -4.97 -22.28
C ASN A 91 9.32 -4.25 -20.92
N TRP A 92 8.31 -3.55 -20.41
CA TRP A 92 8.34 -2.98 -19.06
C TRP A 92 7.89 -3.97 -17.97
N PHE A 93 7.34 -5.12 -18.37
CA PHE A 93 6.71 -6.06 -17.47
C PHE A 93 7.49 -7.36 -17.38
N GLY A 94 7.44 -7.97 -16.20
CA GLY A 94 7.95 -9.32 -15.98
C GLY A 94 7.23 -10.35 -16.84
N THR A 95 7.89 -11.49 -17.09
CA THR A 95 7.29 -12.60 -17.83
C THR A 95 6.54 -13.53 -16.90
N VAL A 96 5.42 -14.09 -17.39
CA VAL A 96 4.65 -15.10 -16.65
C VAL A 96 5.43 -16.40 -16.46
N ASN A 97 6.31 -16.75 -17.42
CA ASN A 97 7.11 -17.96 -17.37
C ASN A 97 8.56 -17.63 -17.02
N LEU A 98 9.08 -18.27 -15.98
CA LEU A 98 10.50 -18.19 -15.62
C LEU A 98 11.33 -19.09 -16.54
N PRO A 99 12.64 -18.82 -16.67
CA PRO A 99 13.54 -19.65 -17.51
C PRO A 99 13.60 -21.12 -17.12
N ASP A 100 13.30 -21.46 -15.88
CA ASP A 100 13.25 -22.83 -15.37
C ASP A 100 11.88 -23.52 -15.57
N GLY A 101 10.94 -22.87 -16.27
CA GLY A 101 9.62 -23.38 -16.59
C GLY A 101 8.56 -23.18 -15.50
N ARG A 102 8.90 -22.63 -14.35
CA ARG A 102 7.92 -22.27 -13.32
C ARG A 102 7.11 -21.04 -13.74
N LEU A 103 5.87 -20.94 -13.25
CA LEU A 103 5.07 -19.73 -13.39
C LEU A 103 5.56 -18.65 -12.44
N ASN A 104 5.73 -17.45 -12.95
CA ASN A 104 6.09 -16.26 -12.20
C ASN A 104 4.83 -15.54 -11.67
N ILE A 105 3.98 -16.30 -11.01
CA ILE A 105 2.76 -15.79 -10.38
C ILE A 105 2.87 -16.04 -8.88
N ARG A 106 2.67 -14.98 -8.07
CA ARG A 106 2.69 -15.04 -6.59
C ARG A 106 3.98 -15.63 -6.02
N GLN A 107 5.12 -15.32 -6.64
CA GLN A 107 6.46 -15.66 -6.14
C GLN A 107 6.93 -14.54 -5.19
N TRP A 108 6.47 -14.60 -3.93
CA TRP A 108 6.54 -13.48 -3.00
C TRP A 108 7.92 -13.22 -2.38
N ASP A 109 8.88 -14.11 -2.58
CA ASP A 109 10.18 -14.09 -1.91
C ASP A 109 11.35 -14.02 -2.91
N GLY A 110 12.54 -13.76 -2.39
CA GLY A 110 13.76 -13.63 -3.18
C GLY A 110 13.68 -12.51 -4.22
N ASP A 111 14.50 -12.58 -5.26
CA ASP A 111 14.55 -11.56 -6.32
C ASP A 111 13.36 -11.65 -7.27
N THR A 112 12.73 -12.84 -7.38
CA THR A 112 11.53 -13.02 -8.21
C THR A 112 10.37 -12.14 -7.75
N ARG A 113 10.31 -11.75 -6.47
CA ARG A 113 9.30 -10.82 -5.96
C ARG A 113 9.23 -9.50 -6.73
N LEU A 114 10.33 -9.09 -7.37
CA LEU A 114 10.41 -7.82 -8.10
C LEU A 114 9.81 -7.87 -9.51
N THR A 115 9.40 -9.04 -9.98
CA THR A 115 8.84 -9.24 -11.33
C THR A 115 7.63 -10.15 -11.34
N THR A 116 7.26 -10.71 -10.18
CA THR A 116 6.15 -11.68 -10.07
C THR A 116 4.82 -11.01 -10.34
N TRP A 117 3.99 -11.65 -11.15
CA TRP A 117 2.62 -11.22 -11.39
C TRP A 117 1.74 -11.57 -10.18
N PHE A 118 0.80 -10.72 -9.87
CA PHE A 118 -0.14 -10.96 -8.76
C PHE A 118 -1.28 -11.91 -9.16
N ASP A 119 -1.61 -11.91 -10.46
CA ASP A 119 -2.50 -12.88 -11.10
C ASP A 119 -2.21 -12.92 -12.61
N GLU A 120 -2.80 -13.85 -13.37
CA GLU A 120 -2.61 -13.96 -14.81
C GLU A 120 -2.99 -12.69 -15.57
N PHE A 121 -3.92 -11.92 -15.04
CA PHE A 121 -4.38 -10.65 -15.61
C PHE A 121 -3.84 -9.40 -14.89
N ILE A 122 -2.92 -9.58 -13.91
CA ILE A 122 -2.28 -8.51 -13.13
C ILE A 122 -0.75 -8.55 -13.33
N PRO A 123 -0.26 -8.09 -14.50
CA PRO A 123 1.15 -7.99 -14.81
C PRO A 123 1.86 -6.99 -13.91
N SER A 124 2.99 -7.39 -13.34
CA SER A 124 3.87 -6.52 -12.57
C SER A 124 4.97 -5.96 -13.43
N PHE A 125 5.36 -4.72 -13.17
CA PHE A 125 6.52 -4.09 -13.81
C PHE A 125 7.81 -4.84 -13.48
N ASP A 126 8.71 -4.91 -14.45
CA ASP A 126 10.10 -5.33 -14.27
C ASP A 126 10.99 -4.08 -14.27
N PHE A 127 10.90 -3.30 -13.22
CA PHE A 127 11.69 -2.08 -13.07
C PHE A 127 13.20 -2.30 -13.13
N PRO A 128 13.77 -3.42 -12.61
CA PRO A 128 15.18 -3.71 -12.79
C PRO A 128 15.62 -3.79 -14.26
N SER A 129 14.81 -4.43 -15.11
CA SER A 129 15.12 -4.57 -16.56
C SER A 129 14.64 -3.39 -17.39
N ALA A 130 13.67 -2.63 -16.90
CA ALA A 130 13.07 -1.49 -17.59
C ALA A 130 13.07 -0.20 -16.73
N PRO A 131 14.24 0.42 -16.46
CA PRO A 131 14.32 1.64 -15.64
C PRO A 131 13.51 2.81 -16.18
N VAL A 132 13.24 2.84 -17.50
CA VAL A 132 12.38 3.87 -18.12
C VAL A 132 10.96 3.83 -17.58
N ALA A 133 10.45 2.66 -17.18
CA ALA A 133 9.14 2.52 -16.56
C ALA A 133 9.09 3.23 -15.20
N ILE A 134 10.20 3.26 -14.45
CA ILE A 134 10.29 4.02 -13.18
C ILE A 134 9.92 5.49 -13.43
N ASN A 135 10.52 6.10 -14.45
CA ASN A 135 10.27 7.51 -14.76
C ASN A 135 8.79 7.75 -15.05
N GLN A 136 8.17 6.88 -15.86
CA GLN A 136 6.77 7.04 -16.24
C GLN A 136 5.83 6.88 -15.04
N VAL A 137 6.01 5.84 -14.21
CA VAL A 137 5.14 5.62 -13.04
C VAL A 137 5.34 6.70 -11.97
N VAL A 138 6.58 7.20 -11.82
CA VAL A 138 6.86 8.36 -10.96
C VAL A 138 6.16 9.61 -11.48
N GLU A 139 6.18 9.85 -12.81
CA GLU A 139 5.44 10.97 -13.41
C GLU A 139 3.92 10.88 -13.17
N ASP A 140 3.36 9.67 -13.19
CA ASP A 140 1.95 9.46 -12.88
C ASP A 140 1.64 9.78 -11.42
N ALA A 141 2.50 9.34 -10.48
CA ALA A 141 2.37 9.71 -9.07
C ALA A 141 2.46 11.24 -8.86
N MET A 142 3.41 11.89 -9.51
CA MET A 142 3.56 13.35 -9.41
C MET A 142 2.37 14.09 -10.01
N TRP A 143 1.76 13.54 -11.07
CA TRP A 143 0.54 14.09 -11.63
C TRP A 143 -0.61 14.02 -10.63
N TRP A 144 -0.85 12.87 -9.99
CA TRP A 144 -1.88 12.72 -8.94
C TRP A 144 -1.68 13.70 -7.80
N MET A 145 -0.44 13.84 -7.34
CA MET A 145 -0.09 14.75 -6.26
C MET A 145 -0.36 16.22 -6.61
N GLY A 146 0.00 16.64 -7.81
CA GLY A 146 -0.18 18.02 -8.25
C GLY A 146 -1.62 18.37 -8.63
N GLU A 147 -2.31 17.46 -9.33
CA GLU A 147 -3.68 17.68 -9.81
C GLU A 147 -4.68 17.84 -8.66
N TYR A 148 -4.49 17.06 -7.60
CA TYR A 148 -5.43 17.03 -6.45
C TYR A 148 -4.85 17.63 -5.17
N ASP A 149 -3.69 18.25 -5.23
CA ASP A 149 -3.04 18.86 -4.07
C ASP A 149 -2.86 17.90 -2.88
N LEU A 150 -2.53 16.63 -3.16
CA LEU A 150 -2.39 15.59 -2.15
C LEU A 150 -1.23 15.87 -1.19
N ASP A 151 -1.33 15.35 0.03
CA ASP A 151 -0.30 15.45 1.07
C ASP A 151 0.65 14.24 1.08
N GLY A 152 0.38 13.22 0.27
CA GLY A 152 1.25 12.05 0.17
C GLY A 152 0.55 10.83 -0.38
N PHE A 153 1.15 9.66 -0.10
CA PHE A 153 0.68 8.37 -0.58
C PHE A 153 0.74 7.29 0.49
N ARG A 154 -0.22 6.36 0.43
CA ARG A 154 0.00 5.00 0.89
C ARG A 154 0.51 4.20 -0.31
N GLN A 155 1.67 3.59 -0.18
CA GLN A 155 2.32 2.82 -1.23
C GLN A 155 1.97 1.35 -1.10
N ASP A 156 1.30 0.81 -2.12
CA ASP A 156 0.91 -0.59 -2.19
C ASP A 156 2.10 -1.49 -2.51
N ALA A 157 2.12 -2.70 -1.92
CA ALA A 157 3.03 -3.79 -2.28
C ALA A 157 4.53 -3.41 -2.36
N VAL A 158 5.01 -2.61 -1.42
CA VAL A 158 6.35 -1.96 -1.45
C VAL A 158 7.49 -2.94 -1.69
N LYS A 159 7.46 -4.14 -1.08
CA LYS A 159 8.54 -5.13 -1.23
C LYS A 159 8.70 -5.66 -2.67
N HIS A 160 7.67 -5.49 -3.50
CA HIS A 160 7.66 -5.94 -4.91
C HIS A 160 8.22 -4.87 -5.86
N VAL A 161 8.56 -3.71 -5.34
CA VAL A 161 9.09 -2.57 -6.08
C VAL A 161 10.52 -2.28 -5.60
N PRO A 162 11.51 -2.12 -6.50
CA PRO A 162 12.89 -1.95 -6.09
C PRO A 162 13.15 -0.60 -5.40
N HIS A 163 14.15 -0.55 -4.53
CA HIS A 163 14.58 0.66 -3.83
C HIS A 163 14.86 1.84 -4.76
N SER A 164 15.32 1.59 -5.99
CA SER A 164 15.56 2.64 -6.99
C SER A 164 14.30 3.41 -7.37
N PHE A 165 13.14 2.74 -7.41
CA PHE A 165 11.86 3.39 -7.64
C PHE A 165 11.51 4.34 -6.49
N TRP A 166 11.55 3.87 -5.24
CA TRP A 166 11.22 4.67 -4.06
C TRP A 166 12.10 5.90 -3.93
N LYS A 167 13.41 5.74 -4.19
CA LYS A 167 14.37 6.87 -4.23
C LYS A 167 14.01 7.88 -5.32
N SER A 168 13.63 7.41 -6.50
CA SER A 168 13.23 8.27 -7.61
C SER A 168 11.94 9.03 -7.29
N LEU A 169 10.94 8.34 -6.73
CA LEU A 169 9.67 8.92 -6.34
C LEU A 169 9.85 10.01 -5.27
N THR A 170 10.53 9.69 -4.17
CA THR A 170 10.77 10.62 -3.07
C THR A 170 11.59 11.83 -3.50
N ARG A 171 12.62 11.62 -4.34
CA ARG A 171 13.39 12.72 -4.92
C ARG A 171 12.51 13.62 -5.79
N SER A 172 11.69 13.04 -6.67
CA SER A 172 10.81 13.80 -7.56
C SER A 172 9.78 14.60 -6.78
N ALA A 173 9.21 14.01 -5.74
CA ALA A 173 8.25 14.67 -4.84
C ALA A 173 8.90 15.89 -4.15
N LYS A 174 10.07 15.73 -3.55
CA LYS A 174 10.81 16.82 -2.88
C LYS A 174 11.22 17.95 -3.83
N ILE A 175 11.57 17.63 -5.08
CA ILE A 175 11.94 18.64 -6.08
C ILE A 175 10.73 19.42 -6.59
N ARG A 176 9.61 18.74 -6.83
CA ARG A 176 8.42 19.38 -7.43
C ARG A 176 7.55 20.11 -6.42
N PHE A 177 7.57 19.67 -5.19
CA PHE A 177 6.71 20.20 -4.11
C PHE A 177 7.56 20.54 -2.87
N PRO A 178 8.57 21.44 -3.01
CA PRO A 178 9.53 21.69 -1.93
C PRO A 178 8.90 22.29 -0.67
N GLU A 179 7.75 22.96 -0.81
CA GLU A 179 7.02 23.57 0.30
C GLU A 179 6.06 22.61 1.00
N LYS A 180 5.90 21.39 0.46
CA LYS A 180 5.00 20.39 1.08
C LYS A 180 5.77 19.44 1.97
N ASN A 181 5.20 19.17 3.13
CA ASN A 181 5.61 18.05 3.97
C ASN A 181 4.88 16.78 3.50
N ILE A 182 5.44 16.14 2.45
CA ILE A 182 4.85 14.97 1.82
C ILE A 182 5.10 13.76 2.70
N TYR A 183 4.04 12.99 3.00
CA TYR A 183 4.11 11.79 3.80
C TYR A 183 3.87 10.54 2.95
N GLN A 184 4.79 9.59 3.04
CA GLN A 184 4.69 8.31 2.34
C GLN A 184 4.73 7.15 3.32
N ILE A 185 3.63 6.42 3.41
CA ILE A 185 3.55 5.20 4.19
C ILE A 185 3.48 3.98 3.28
N GLY A 186 4.24 2.94 3.59
CA GLY A 186 4.32 1.74 2.76
C GLY A 186 3.63 0.53 3.36
N GLU A 187 3.23 -0.39 2.50
CA GLU A 187 2.82 -1.72 2.89
C GLU A 187 3.88 -2.75 2.47
N THR A 188 4.54 -3.36 3.46
CA THR A 188 5.45 -4.49 3.26
C THR A 188 5.06 -5.65 4.17
N PHE A 189 4.61 -6.75 3.58
CA PHE A 189 4.37 -7.97 4.33
C PHE A 189 5.65 -8.82 4.33
N GLY A 190 6.39 -8.80 5.44
CA GLY A 190 7.71 -9.44 5.55
C GLY A 190 8.30 -9.37 6.94
N SER A 191 9.61 -9.65 7.05
CA SER A 191 10.34 -9.48 8.30
C SER A 191 10.56 -8.01 8.65
N ASP A 192 10.84 -7.72 9.90
CA ASP A 192 11.09 -6.35 10.38
C ASP A 192 12.31 -5.73 9.68
N GLU A 193 13.35 -6.51 9.36
CA GLU A 193 14.51 -6.04 8.61
C GLU A 193 14.12 -5.62 7.18
N LEU A 194 13.26 -6.41 6.51
CA LEU A 194 12.78 -6.07 5.18
C LEU A 194 11.92 -4.82 5.22
N ILE A 195 10.98 -4.74 6.17
CA ILE A 195 10.14 -3.56 6.39
C ILE A 195 11.00 -2.32 6.62
N GLY A 196 11.94 -2.40 7.58
CA GLY A 196 12.82 -1.30 7.95
C GLY A 196 13.75 -0.85 6.83
N SER A 197 14.10 -1.75 5.90
CA SER A 197 15.01 -1.42 4.79
C SER A 197 14.48 -0.32 3.87
N TYR A 198 13.17 -0.13 3.80
CA TYR A 198 12.52 0.91 2.98
C TYR A 198 12.25 2.21 3.74
N VAL A 199 12.45 2.23 5.08
CA VAL A 199 12.17 3.43 5.90
C VAL A 199 13.43 4.24 6.09
N ASN A 200 13.57 5.30 5.30
CA ASN A 200 14.70 6.22 5.37
C ASN A 200 14.36 7.52 4.62
N PRO A 201 15.12 8.62 4.87
CA PRO A 201 14.82 9.93 4.27
C PRO A 201 14.85 10.00 2.74
N ALA A 202 15.41 9.00 2.06
CA ALA A 202 15.46 8.95 0.60
C ALA A 202 14.34 8.09 -0.01
N GLU A 203 13.59 7.36 0.80
CA GLU A 203 12.54 6.44 0.35
C GLU A 203 11.20 6.75 1.05
N LEU A 204 10.77 5.91 1.96
CA LEU A 204 9.49 6.07 2.66
C LEU A 204 9.68 6.62 4.07
N ASP A 205 8.68 7.37 4.54
CA ASP A 205 8.68 7.94 5.89
C ASP A 205 8.30 6.90 6.94
N ALA A 206 7.43 5.96 6.58
CA ALA A 206 6.93 4.91 7.48
C ALA A 206 6.48 3.66 6.72
N GLN A 207 6.22 2.61 7.48
CA GLN A 207 5.58 1.37 7.02
C GLN A 207 4.54 0.88 8.03
N PHE A 208 3.58 0.06 7.60
CA PHE A 208 2.70 -0.65 8.50
C PHE A 208 3.49 -1.62 9.38
N ASN A 209 3.27 -1.53 10.69
CA ASN A 209 3.94 -2.37 11.68
C ASN A 209 3.18 -3.69 11.85
N PHE A 210 3.43 -4.63 10.96
CA PHE A 210 2.77 -5.93 11.01
C PHE A 210 3.20 -6.77 12.21
N SER A 211 4.42 -6.64 12.72
CA SER A 211 4.88 -7.33 13.93
C SER A 211 4.02 -6.97 15.14
N ILE A 212 3.83 -5.68 15.40
CA ILE A 212 2.95 -5.22 16.47
C ILE A 212 1.51 -5.65 16.20
N TYR A 213 1.02 -5.54 14.96
CA TYR A 213 -0.34 -5.97 14.61
C TYR A 213 -0.60 -7.43 14.98
N PHE A 214 0.25 -8.37 14.56
CA PHE A 214 0.04 -9.80 14.81
C PHE A 214 0.16 -10.15 16.29
N ASN A 215 1.15 -9.57 16.98
CA ASN A 215 1.34 -9.83 18.42
C ASN A 215 0.17 -9.24 19.24
N SER A 216 -0.28 -8.04 18.93
CA SER A 216 -1.44 -7.44 19.59
C SER A 216 -2.70 -8.27 19.39
N ARG A 217 -2.92 -8.75 18.17
CA ARG A 217 -4.03 -9.67 17.89
C ARG A 217 -3.92 -10.94 18.74
N GLY A 218 -2.72 -11.52 18.85
CA GLY A 218 -2.49 -12.69 19.69
C GLY A 218 -2.81 -12.47 21.17
N VAL A 219 -2.51 -11.28 21.68
CA VAL A 219 -2.75 -10.91 23.09
C VAL A 219 -4.23 -10.59 23.35
N PHE A 220 -4.86 -9.78 22.49
CA PHE A 220 -6.18 -9.21 22.76
C PHE A 220 -7.35 -10.00 22.17
N SER A 221 -7.13 -10.94 21.23
CA SER A 221 -8.22 -11.63 20.54
C SER A 221 -8.16 -13.15 20.56
N SER A 222 -7.12 -13.77 21.11
CA SER A 222 -6.99 -15.23 20.98
C SER A 222 -6.21 -15.93 22.10
N ASP A 223 -5.79 -15.27 23.13
CA ASP A 223 -4.95 -15.82 24.22
C ASP A 223 -3.68 -16.57 23.75
N GLN A 224 -3.29 -16.36 22.49
CA GLN A 224 -2.13 -17.03 21.87
C GLN A 224 -0.78 -16.39 22.25
N SER A 225 -0.82 -15.17 22.78
CA SER A 225 0.36 -14.40 23.19
C SER A 225 0.09 -13.72 24.53
N LYS A 226 1.16 -13.41 25.27
CA LYS A 226 1.06 -12.70 26.54
C LYS A 226 1.47 -11.24 26.38
N PHE A 227 1.06 -10.37 27.28
CA PHE A 227 1.50 -8.97 27.31
C PHE A 227 3.02 -8.81 27.35
N TYR A 228 3.72 -9.76 27.97
CA TYR A 228 5.17 -9.81 28.00
C TYR A 228 5.76 -9.97 26.58
N ASP A 229 5.17 -10.82 25.75
CA ASP A 229 5.60 -11.05 24.37
C ASP A 229 5.42 -9.79 23.53
N LEU A 230 4.30 -9.10 23.68
CA LEU A 230 4.05 -7.82 23.03
C LEU A 230 5.06 -6.75 23.49
N GLY A 231 5.40 -6.72 24.78
CA GLY A 231 6.43 -5.83 25.31
C GLY A 231 7.82 -6.07 24.68
N ASN A 232 8.18 -7.33 24.46
CA ASN A 232 9.43 -7.69 23.77
C ASN A 232 9.42 -7.23 22.31
N VAL A 233 8.33 -7.48 21.58
CA VAL A 233 8.18 -7.03 20.18
C VAL A 233 8.29 -5.51 20.07
N ILE A 234 7.69 -4.75 20.96
CA ILE A 234 7.82 -3.28 20.99
C ILE A 234 9.29 -2.86 21.22
N ALA A 235 10.00 -3.55 22.12
CA ALA A 235 11.41 -3.26 22.39
C ALA A 235 12.30 -3.61 21.18
N GLU A 236 12.06 -4.74 20.51
CA GLU A 236 12.74 -5.17 19.29
C GLU A 236 12.48 -4.19 18.14
N ASN A 237 11.24 -3.76 17.95
CA ASN A 237 10.89 -2.78 16.93
C ASN A 237 11.62 -1.44 17.13
N ARG A 238 11.74 -0.96 18.36
CA ARG A 238 12.53 0.26 18.67
C ARG A 238 14.00 0.10 18.28
N SER A 239 14.55 -1.10 18.44
CA SER A 239 15.93 -1.39 18.02
C SER A 239 16.07 -1.46 16.50
N THR A 240 15.09 -2.06 15.79
CA THR A 240 15.14 -2.30 14.34
C THR A 240 14.84 -1.04 13.55
N PHE A 241 13.80 -0.31 13.93
CA PHE A 241 13.33 0.87 13.16
C PHE A 241 13.96 2.19 13.65
N GLY A 242 14.56 2.21 14.82
CA GLY A 242 15.21 3.39 15.42
C GLY A 242 14.21 4.45 15.92
N PRO A 243 14.69 5.48 16.64
CA PRO A 243 13.81 6.50 17.24
C PRO A 243 13.29 7.54 16.24
N ILE A 244 13.88 7.64 15.07
CA ILE A 244 13.57 8.66 14.06
C ILE A 244 12.48 8.22 13.07
N HIS A 245 12.07 6.95 13.09
CA HIS A 245 11.08 6.41 12.17
C HIS A 245 9.78 6.15 12.93
N LEU A 246 8.71 6.79 12.48
CA LEU A 246 7.36 6.56 12.97
C LEU A 246 6.75 5.43 12.14
N MET A 247 6.79 4.22 12.69
CA MET A 247 6.06 3.09 12.11
C MET A 247 4.57 3.27 12.38
N ASP A 248 3.74 2.94 11.39
CA ASP A 248 2.28 3.02 11.55
C ASP A 248 1.74 1.76 12.20
N ASN A 249 1.23 1.93 13.41
CA ASN A 249 0.64 0.83 14.17
C ASN A 249 -0.82 0.67 13.77
N ILE A 250 -1.14 -0.45 13.15
CA ILE A 250 -2.48 -0.78 12.68
C ILE A 250 -3.17 -1.77 13.61
N THR A 251 -4.46 -1.58 13.87
CA THR A 251 -5.31 -2.57 14.52
C THR A 251 -6.08 -3.40 13.50
N ARG A 252 -6.22 -2.89 12.27
CA ARG A 252 -6.85 -3.54 11.11
C ARG A 252 -6.46 -2.86 9.82
N SER A 253 -6.61 -3.56 8.70
CA SER A 253 -6.63 -2.97 7.36
C SER A 253 -7.82 -3.53 6.58
N HIS A 254 -8.03 -3.07 5.34
CA HIS A 254 -9.05 -3.64 4.46
C HIS A 254 -8.74 -5.10 4.03
N ASP A 255 -7.47 -5.53 4.14
CA ASP A 255 -7.00 -6.89 3.83
C ASP A 255 -7.05 -7.85 5.03
N LYS A 256 -7.43 -7.36 6.21
CA LYS A 256 -7.46 -8.17 7.44
C LYS A 256 -8.83 -8.11 8.08
N LEU A 257 -9.24 -9.22 8.67
CA LEU A 257 -10.46 -9.27 9.46
C LEU A 257 -10.43 -8.17 10.53
N ARG A 258 -11.59 -7.62 10.82
CA ARG A 258 -11.75 -6.71 11.96
C ARG A 258 -11.30 -7.40 13.23
N PHE A 259 -10.73 -6.65 14.15
CA PHE A 259 -10.27 -7.16 15.44
C PHE A 259 -11.35 -8.01 16.13
N SER A 260 -12.59 -7.54 16.19
CA SER A 260 -13.76 -8.28 16.70
C SER A 260 -14.10 -9.54 15.90
N GLY A 261 -13.73 -9.65 14.63
CA GLY A 261 -13.96 -10.84 13.80
C GLY A 261 -12.98 -11.98 14.07
N HIS A 262 -11.85 -11.71 14.70
CA HIS A 262 -10.88 -12.75 15.06
C HIS A 262 -11.26 -13.55 16.30
N ALA A 263 -12.13 -13.03 17.14
CA ALA A 263 -12.56 -13.66 18.38
C ALA A 263 -13.97 -14.25 18.29
N ASP A 264 -14.45 -14.57 17.09
CA ASP A 264 -15.78 -15.16 16.85
C ASP A 264 -16.94 -14.41 17.55
N GLY A 265 -16.80 -13.08 17.67
CA GLY A 265 -17.75 -12.23 18.36
C GLY A 265 -17.70 -12.29 19.90
N GLN A 266 -16.69 -12.95 20.47
CA GLN A 266 -16.53 -13.10 21.93
C GLN A 266 -15.69 -11.98 22.58
N ILE A 267 -15.17 -11.02 21.80
CA ILE A 267 -14.47 -9.87 22.38
C ILE A 267 -15.47 -8.88 22.94
N GLU A 268 -15.32 -8.57 24.21
CA GLU A 268 -16.03 -7.46 24.81
C GLU A 268 -15.55 -6.11 24.21
N LEU A 269 -16.44 -5.14 24.15
CA LEU A 269 -16.13 -3.79 23.67
C LEU A 269 -14.95 -3.16 24.44
N SER A 270 -14.77 -3.53 25.71
CA SER A 270 -13.66 -3.17 26.56
C SER A 270 -12.30 -3.55 25.99
N ASP A 271 -12.17 -4.76 25.43
CA ASP A 271 -10.89 -5.25 24.87
C ASP A 271 -10.53 -4.52 23.58
N CYS A 272 -11.54 -4.19 22.77
CA CYS A 272 -11.36 -3.35 21.58
C CYS A 272 -10.92 -1.92 21.94
N ILE A 273 -11.43 -1.39 23.05
CA ILE A 273 -11.06 -0.06 23.56
C ILE A 273 -9.62 -0.11 24.10
N LEU A 274 -9.28 -1.12 24.91
CA LEU A 274 -7.93 -1.29 25.45
C LEU A 274 -6.88 -1.41 24.33
N ALA A 275 -7.17 -2.19 23.28
CA ALA A 275 -6.28 -2.28 22.12
C ALA A 275 -6.06 -0.92 21.45
N ARG A 276 -7.08 -0.07 21.34
CA ARG A 276 -6.97 1.29 20.78
C ARG A 276 -6.17 2.26 21.66
N TRP A 277 -6.18 2.07 22.98
CA TRP A 277 -5.42 2.92 23.90
C TRP A 277 -3.92 2.54 23.96
N TYR A 278 -3.57 1.34 23.49
CA TYR A 278 -2.19 0.85 23.50
C TYR A 278 -1.40 1.33 22.26
N PHE A 279 -2.07 1.79 21.23
CA PHE A 279 -1.55 2.30 19.96
C PHE A 279 -1.87 3.77 19.75
#